data_f7b3e168e39d1c651af64c034c78c16f
#
_entry.id   f7b3e168e39d1c651af64c034c78c16f
#
_cell.length_a   1.000
_cell.length_b   1.000
_cell.length_c   1.000
_cell.angle_alpha   90.00
_cell.angle_beta   90.00
_cell.angle_gamma   90.00
#
_symmetry.space_group_name_H-M   'P 1'
#
loop_
_entity.id
_entity.type
_entity.pdbx_description
1 polymer ?
#
loop_
_entity_poly.entity_id
_entity_poly.type
_entity_poly.pdbx_seq_one_letter_code
_entity_poly.pdbx_strand_id
1 'polypeptide(L)'
;MTAQKGKDLLLKIDSDGAGSFQAVAGLRARRIAFNAESVDVTDADSAGRWRELLEGAGVKHASVSGAGIFRDAASDETVRGVFFDGIIRDWQVVVPDFGTLSGAFQVTALEYSGEHNGELAYQMALESAGAIAFAAA
;
A
#
# COMPACT_ATOMS: atom_id res chain seq x y z
N MET A 1 -25.51 0.72 -3.76
CA MET A 1 -24.16 0.83 -3.20
C MET A 1 -23.96 2.20 -2.60
N THR A 2 -23.43 2.29 -1.39
CA THR A 2 -23.27 3.55 -0.68
C THR A 2 -21.81 4.00 -0.77
N ALA A 3 -21.61 5.29 -1.03
CA ALA A 3 -20.26 5.84 -1.03
C ALA A 3 -19.67 5.82 0.38
N GLN A 4 -18.39 5.52 0.50
CA GLN A 4 -17.68 5.46 1.77
C GLN A 4 -16.80 6.68 1.97
N LYS A 5 -16.56 7.01 3.23
CA LYS A 5 -15.66 8.11 3.57
C LYS A 5 -14.21 7.65 3.47
N GLY A 6 -13.35 8.50 2.94
CA GLY A 6 -11.93 8.20 2.84
C GLY A 6 -11.27 7.88 4.17
N LYS A 7 -11.75 8.48 5.27
CA LYS A 7 -11.22 8.23 6.61
C LYS A 7 -11.46 6.80 7.09
N ASP A 8 -12.39 6.08 6.48
CA ASP A 8 -12.71 4.71 6.88
C ASP A 8 -11.81 3.67 6.22
N LEU A 9 -10.97 4.09 5.28
CA LEU A 9 -9.91 3.26 4.73
C LEU A 9 -8.78 3.15 5.76
N LEU A 10 -8.56 1.95 6.30
CA LEU A 10 -7.58 1.74 7.35
C LEU A 10 -6.33 1.04 6.81
N LEU A 11 -5.18 1.49 7.28
CA LEU A 11 -3.89 0.86 6.99
C LEU A 11 -3.33 0.30 8.28
N LYS A 12 -3.02 -1.00 8.29
CA LYS A 12 -2.49 -1.70 9.45
C LYS A 12 -1.17 -2.40 9.12
N ILE A 13 -0.26 -2.42 10.08
CA ILE A 13 1.01 -3.13 9.97
C ILE A 13 1.05 -4.28 10.98
N ASP A 14 1.66 -5.40 10.58
CA ASP A 14 2.02 -6.47 11.51
C ASP A 14 3.20 -5.99 12.35
N SER A 15 2.94 -5.67 13.60
CA SER A 15 3.92 -4.98 14.45
C SER A 15 5.03 -5.88 14.99
N ASP A 16 4.80 -7.19 15.07
CA ASP A 16 5.75 -8.13 15.66
C ASP A 16 6.19 -9.25 14.72
N GLY A 17 5.65 -9.29 13.51
CA GLY A 17 5.93 -10.37 12.56
C GLY A 17 5.17 -11.67 12.86
N ALA A 18 4.26 -11.64 13.82
CA ALA A 18 3.52 -12.82 14.26
C ALA A 18 2.01 -12.68 14.06
N GLY A 19 1.55 -11.69 13.30
CA GLY A 19 0.14 -11.50 12.99
C GLY A 19 -0.60 -10.50 13.88
N SER A 20 0.12 -9.72 14.69
CA SER A 20 -0.47 -8.69 15.54
C SER A 20 -0.58 -7.38 14.78
N PHE A 21 -1.70 -7.17 14.09
CA PHE A 21 -1.90 -6.00 13.26
C PHE A 21 -2.30 -4.77 14.09
N GLN A 22 -1.63 -3.66 13.79
CA GLN A 22 -1.80 -2.39 14.49
C GLN A 22 -2.09 -1.30 13.46
N ALA A 23 -3.13 -0.51 13.71
CA ALA A 23 -3.48 0.60 12.83
C ALA A 23 -2.40 1.69 12.88
N VAL A 24 -2.03 2.20 11.72
CA VAL A 24 -1.07 3.30 11.64
C VAL A 24 -1.76 4.59 12.07
N ALA A 25 -1.21 5.23 13.10
CA ALA A 25 -1.82 6.40 13.71
C ALA A 25 -1.57 7.67 12.89
N GLY A 26 -2.48 8.63 13.01
CA GLY A 26 -2.29 9.98 12.48
C GLY A 26 -2.46 10.14 10.98
N LEU A 27 -2.83 9.12 10.25
CA LEU A 27 -3.00 9.22 8.80
C LEU A 27 -4.17 10.13 8.43
N ARG A 28 -3.93 11.06 7.52
CA ARG A 28 -4.94 11.94 6.94
C ARG A 28 -5.26 11.55 5.49
N ALA A 29 -4.29 11.01 4.76
CA ALA A 29 -4.47 10.56 3.39
C ALA A 29 -3.92 9.15 3.25
N ARG A 30 -4.63 8.31 2.51
CA ARG A 30 -4.25 6.92 2.27
C ARG A 30 -4.60 6.57 0.84
N ARG A 31 -3.74 5.80 0.21
CA ARG A 31 -3.96 5.40 -1.17
C ARG A 31 -3.38 4.00 -1.39
N ILE A 32 -4.12 3.16 -2.10
CA ILE A 32 -3.59 1.91 -2.62
C ILE A 32 -3.84 1.86 -4.11
N ALA A 33 -2.83 1.47 -4.87
CA ALA A 33 -2.92 1.34 -6.32
C ALA A 33 -2.40 -0.02 -6.74
N PHE A 34 -3.10 -0.64 -7.67
CA PHE A 34 -2.72 -1.92 -8.25
C PHE A 34 -2.28 -1.70 -9.68
N ASN A 35 -1.20 -2.32 -10.06
CA ASN A 35 -0.66 -2.22 -11.41
C ASN A 35 -0.32 -3.61 -11.92
N ALA A 36 -0.56 -3.81 -13.21
CA ALA A 36 -0.19 -5.04 -13.89
C ALA A 36 0.59 -4.69 -15.13
N GLU A 37 1.75 -5.30 -15.27
CA GLU A 37 2.57 -5.13 -16.45
C GLU A 37 1.93 -5.89 -17.60
N SER A 38 1.85 -5.27 -18.77
CA SER A 38 1.33 -5.91 -19.97
C SER A 38 2.50 -6.41 -20.83
N VAL A 39 2.29 -7.54 -21.49
CA VAL A 39 3.26 -8.11 -22.43
C VAL A 39 2.69 -8.00 -23.83
N ASP A 40 3.35 -7.23 -24.68
CA ASP A 40 2.92 -6.98 -26.06
C ASP A 40 3.39 -8.13 -26.95
N VAL A 41 2.45 -8.77 -27.62
CA VAL A 41 2.71 -9.86 -28.57
C VAL A 41 2.26 -9.51 -29.98
N THR A 42 2.05 -8.22 -30.24
CA THR A 42 1.64 -7.71 -31.55
C THR A 42 2.69 -8.06 -32.61
N ASP A 43 2.22 -8.56 -33.74
CA ASP A 43 3.10 -8.87 -34.89
C ASP A 43 2.47 -8.37 -36.19
N ALA A 44 3.11 -8.69 -37.32
CA ALA A 44 2.65 -8.26 -38.64
C ALA A 44 1.30 -8.86 -39.02
N ASP A 45 0.91 -9.97 -38.40
CA ASP A 45 -0.35 -10.67 -38.68
C ASP A 45 -1.48 -10.26 -37.72
N SER A 46 -1.22 -9.35 -36.79
CA SER A 46 -2.27 -8.89 -35.88
C SER A 46 -3.38 -8.18 -36.64
N ALA A 47 -4.63 -8.55 -36.31
CA ALA A 47 -5.81 -8.10 -37.04
C ALA A 47 -5.94 -6.57 -37.01
N GLY A 48 -6.06 -5.95 -38.21
CA GLY A 48 -6.29 -4.50 -38.32
C GLY A 48 -5.16 -3.65 -37.74
N ARG A 49 -3.97 -4.21 -37.52
CA ARG A 49 -2.80 -3.56 -36.88
C ARG A 49 -3.07 -3.15 -35.43
N TRP A 50 -4.00 -3.80 -34.77
CA TRP A 50 -4.28 -3.54 -33.37
C TRP A 50 -3.22 -4.21 -32.47
N ARG A 51 -2.90 -3.52 -31.39
CA ARG A 51 -1.99 -4.09 -30.38
C ARG A 51 -2.63 -5.28 -29.71
N GLU A 52 -1.87 -6.34 -29.56
CA GLU A 52 -2.30 -7.56 -28.89
C GLU A 52 -1.45 -7.77 -27.64
N LEU A 53 -2.09 -8.17 -26.54
CA LEU A 53 -1.42 -8.42 -25.26
C LEU A 53 -1.57 -9.87 -24.88
N LEU A 54 -0.52 -10.42 -24.26
CA LEU A 54 -0.54 -11.80 -23.76
C LEU A 54 -1.27 -11.82 -22.41
N GLU A 55 -2.38 -12.54 -22.39
CA GLU A 55 -3.19 -12.68 -21.18
C GLU A 55 -2.45 -13.46 -20.11
N GLY A 56 -2.53 -12.98 -18.86
CA GLY A 56 -1.92 -13.64 -17.72
C GLY A 56 -0.42 -13.50 -17.61
N ALA A 57 0.20 -12.76 -18.52
CA ALA A 57 1.63 -12.49 -18.46
C ALA A 57 1.90 -11.14 -17.79
N GLY A 58 3.16 -10.94 -17.43
CA GLY A 58 3.57 -9.71 -16.76
C GLY A 58 3.45 -9.78 -15.26
N VAL A 59 4.10 -8.83 -14.59
CA VAL A 59 4.18 -8.78 -13.14
C VAL A 59 3.10 -7.84 -12.61
N LYS A 60 2.37 -8.29 -11.60
CA LYS A 60 1.43 -7.44 -10.86
C LYS A 60 2.11 -6.92 -9.61
N HIS A 61 1.82 -5.69 -9.28
CA HIS A 61 2.31 -5.11 -8.02
C HIS A 61 1.30 -4.13 -7.47
N ALA A 62 1.40 -3.89 -6.18
CA ALA A 62 0.58 -2.89 -5.50
C ALA A 62 1.50 -1.89 -4.82
N SER A 63 1.07 -0.63 -4.79
CA SER A 63 1.76 0.41 -4.04
C SER A 63 0.78 1.07 -3.10
N VAL A 64 1.25 1.35 -1.89
CA VAL A 64 0.45 2.02 -0.86
C VAL A 64 1.20 3.27 -0.46
N SER A 65 0.48 4.37 -0.33
CA SER A 65 1.04 5.60 0.19
C SER A 65 0.15 6.16 1.28
N GLY A 66 0.77 6.80 2.25
CA GLY A 66 0.06 7.44 3.34
C GLY A 66 0.76 8.71 3.76
N ALA A 67 -0.03 9.68 4.17
CA ALA A 67 0.49 10.95 4.69
C ALA A 67 -0.35 11.35 5.90
N GLY A 68 0.28 11.94 6.89
CA GLY A 68 -0.43 12.34 8.08
C GLY A 68 0.42 13.13 9.05
N ILE A 69 -0.04 13.19 10.27
CA ILE A 69 0.61 13.91 11.36
C ILE A 69 1.33 12.89 12.24
N PHE A 70 2.56 13.23 12.61
CA PHE A 70 3.34 12.42 13.54
C PHE A 70 2.70 12.50 14.93
N ARG A 71 2.33 11.35 15.49
CA ARG A 71 1.65 11.24 16.77
C ARG A 71 2.52 10.69 17.89
N ASP A 72 3.75 10.29 17.57
CA ASP A 72 4.64 9.58 18.48
C ASP A 72 3.97 8.36 19.13
N ALA A 73 3.18 7.66 18.32
CA ALA A 73 2.49 6.45 18.74
C ALA A 73 3.38 5.21 18.48
N ALA A 74 2.99 4.08 19.07
CA ALA A 74 3.73 2.83 18.88
C ALA A 74 3.82 2.43 17.40
N SER A 75 2.80 2.73 16.59
CA SER A 75 2.83 2.47 15.16
C SER A 75 3.90 3.28 14.43
N ASP A 76 4.17 4.51 14.85
CA ASP A 76 5.23 5.33 14.26
C ASP A 76 6.60 4.72 14.51
N GLU A 77 6.83 4.20 15.70
CA GLU A 77 8.08 3.52 16.04
C GLU A 77 8.24 2.23 15.25
N THR A 78 7.15 1.47 15.07
CA THR A 78 7.17 0.23 14.30
C THR A 78 7.51 0.49 12.84
N VAL A 79 6.89 1.48 12.21
CA VAL A 79 7.16 1.84 10.81
C VAL A 79 8.60 2.27 10.64
N ARG A 80 9.10 3.11 11.54
CA ARG A 80 10.50 3.56 11.51
C ARG A 80 11.46 2.38 11.64
N GLY A 81 11.22 1.50 12.59
CA GLY A 81 12.08 0.32 12.81
C GLY A 81 12.11 -0.60 11.60
N VAL A 82 10.95 -0.86 11.00
CA VAL A 82 10.85 -1.67 9.79
C VAL A 82 11.66 -1.07 8.64
N PHE A 83 11.58 0.25 8.47
CA PHE A 83 12.32 0.93 7.41
C PHE A 83 13.84 0.86 7.64
N PHE A 84 14.30 1.21 8.84
CA PHE A 84 15.74 1.21 9.13
C PHE A 84 16.35 -0.18 9.15
N ASP A 85 15.60 -1.19 9.57
CA ASP A 85 16.06 -2.57 9.55
C ASP A 85 15.95 -3.21 8.17
N GLY A 86 15.25 -2.59 7.24
CA GLY A 86 15.09 -3.09 5.88
C GLY A 86 14.28 -4.37 5.79
N ILE A 87 13.41 -4.62 6.75
CA ILE A 87 12.62 -5.86 6.79
C ILE A 87 11.27 -5.66 6.09
N ILE A 88 10.75 -6.78 5.59
CA ILE A 88 9.44 -6.85 4.97
C ILE A 88 8.46 -7.32 6.02
N ARG A 89 7.32 -6.62 6.13
CA ARG A 89 6.24 -7.00 7.04
C ARG A 89 4.95 -7.18 6.26
N ASP A 90 4.02 -7.91 6.86
CA ASP A 90 2.68 -7.99 6.33
C ASP A 90 1.90 -6.73 6.72
N TRP A 91 1.12 -6.26 5.77
CA TRP A 91 0.26 -5.09 5.95
C TRP A 91 -1.16 -5.44 5.54
N GLN A 92 -2.12 -4.74 6.11
CA GLN A 92 -3.52 -4.86 5.75
C GLN A 92 -4.08 -3.49 5.37
N VAL A 93 -4.84 -3.47 4.28
CA VAL A 93 -5.65 -2.31 3.90
C VAL A 93 -7.10 -2.73 4.05
N VAL A 94 -7.80 -2.11 4.98
CA VAL A 94 -9.19 -2.46 5.29
C VAL A 94 -10.11 -1.43 4.66
N VAL A 95 -10.97 -1.88 3.75
CA VAL A 95 -12.02 -1.06 3.15
C VAL A 95 -13.34 -1.56 3.73
N PRO A 96 -14.00 -0.79 4.60
CA PRO A 96 -15.24 -1.25 5.25
C PRO A 96 -16.30 -1.64 4.22
N ASP A 97 -17.03 -2.72 4.51
CA ASP A 97 -18.09 -3.27 3.67
C ASP A 97 -17.63 -3.82 2.31
N PHE A 98 -16.36 -3.67 1.97
CA PHE A 98 -15.79 -4.22 0.75
C PHE A 98 -14.89 -5.43 1.06
N GLY A 99 -13.90 -5.23 1.89
CA GLY A 99 -13.00 -6.31 2.29
C GLY A 99 -11.66 -5.83 2.79
N THR A 100 -10.77 -6.77 3.00
CA THR A 100 -9.41 -6.52 3.48
C THR A 100 -8.41 -7.06 2.47
N LEU A 101 -7.46 -6.20 2.09
CA LEU A 101 -6.33 -6.58 1.26
C LEU A 101 -5.14 -6.81 2.17
N SER A 102 -4.49 -7.96 2.05
CA SER A 102 -3.35 -8.28 2.90
C SER A 102 -2.22 -8.86 2.07
N GLY A 103 -1.01 -8.55 2.46
CA GLY A 103 0.18 -9.05 1.80
C GLY A 103 1.44 -8.44 2.37
N ALA A 104 2.56 -8.91 1.86
CA ALA A 104 3.87 -8.42 2.27
C ALA A 104 4.22 -7.15 1.51
N PHE A 105 4.67 -6.14 2.23
CA PHE A 105 5.10 -4.86 1.67
C PHE A 105 6.41 -4.45 2.29
N GLN A 106 7.20 -3.74 1.50
CA GLN A 106 8.42 -3.08 1.96
C GLN A 106 8.18 -1.58 2.03
N VAL A 107 8.63 -0.95 3.10
CA VAL A 107 8.60 0.51 3.19
C VAL A 107 9.74 1.04 2.32
N THR A 108 9.39 1.68 1.21
CA THR A 108 10.37 2.17 0.23
C THR A 108 10.73 3.63 0.42
N ALA A 109 9.88 4.37 1.11
CA ALA A 109 10.16 5.79 1.41
C ALA A 109 9.49 6.15 2.73
N LEU A 110 10.18 6.95 3.51
CA LEU A 110 9.67 7.48 4.77
C LEU A 110 10.22 8.88 4.92
N GLU A 111 9.34 9.86 5.01
CA GLU A 111 9.71 11.26 5.08
C GLU A 111 9.01 11.94 6.25
N TYR A 112 9.78 12.71 6.99
CA TYR A 112 9.24 13.56 8.06
C TYR A 112 9.53 15.00 7.71
N SER A 113 8.54 15.86 7.89
CA SER A 113 8.70 17.28 7.62
C SER A 113 7.99 18.11 8.68
N GLY A 114 8.60 19.23 9.05
CA GLY A 114 8.03 20.14 10.03
C GLY A 114 8.21 21.56 9.58
N GLU A 115 7.19 22.39 9.83
CA GLU A 115 7.24 23.82 9.57
C GLU A 115 7.24 24.57 10.90
N HIS A 116 7.77 25.79 10.88
CA HIS A 116 7.95 26.59 12.08
C HIS A 116 6.65 26.77 12.87
N ASN A 117 5.54 26.99 12.20
CA ASN A 117 4.22 27.17 12.80
C ASN A 117 3.27 25.99 12.57
N GLY A 118 3.79 24.86 12.12
CA GLY A 118 2.98 23.71 11.78
C GLY A 118 3.30 22.48 12.60
N GLU A 119 2.53 21.45 12.36
CA GLU A 119 2.71 20.16 12.97
C GLU A 119 3.81 19.38 12.26
N LEU A 120 4.44 18.45 12.96
CA LEU A 120 5.34 17.50 12.33
C LEU A 120 4.51 16.51 11.51
N ALA A 121 4.73 16.51 10.20
CA ALA A 121 4.02 15.65 9.28
C ALA A 121 4.93 14.52 8.80
N TYR A 122 4.32 13.42 8.34
CA TYR A 122 5.07 12.34 7.73
C TYR A 122 4.39 11.83 6.48
N GLN A 123 5.20 11.23 5.61
CA GLN A 123 4.73 10.54 4.42
C GLN A 123 5.46 9.21 4.32
N MET A 124 4.76 8.19 3.84
CA MET A 124 5.37 6.90 3.61
C MET A 124 4.88 6.29 2.31
N ALA A 125 5.70 5.47 1.72
CA ALA A 125 5.37 4.70 0.53
C ALA A 125 5.77 3.25 0.75
N LEU A 126 4.91 2.35 0.30
CA LEU A 126 5.11 0.92 0.40
C LEU A 126 4.98 0.31 -0.98
N GLU A 127 5.81 -0.69 -1.25
CA GLU A 127 5.71 -1.49 -2.47
C GLU A 127 5.46 -2.94 -2.09
N SER A 128 4.62 -3.62 -2.86
CA SER A 128 4.33 -5.03 -2.60
C SER A 128 5.56 -5.89 -2.81
N ALA A 129 5.74 -6.87 -1.93
CA ALA A 129 6.89 -7.76 -1.94
C ALA A 129 6.47 -9.22 -2.05
N GLY A 130 5.25 -9.48 -2.48
CA GLY A 130 4.69 -10.81 -2.64
C GLY A 130 3.24 -10.75 -3.08
N ALA A 131 2.56 -11.87 -3.02
CA ALA A 131 1.17 -11.95 -3.43
C ALA A 131 0.27 -11.17 -2.48
N ILE A 132 -0.72 -10.51 -3.04
CA ILE A 132 -1.74 -9.80 -2.27
C ILE A 132 -3.00 -10.66 -2.24
N ALA A 133 -3.54 -10.89 -1.04
CA ALA A 133 -4.76 -11.63 -0.85
C ALA A 133 -5.91 -10.67 -0.55
N PHE A 134 -7.08 -10.99 -1.08
CA PHE A 134 -8.30 -10.23 -0.82
C PHE A 134 -9.29 -11.10 -0.08
N ALA A 135 -9.79 -10.61 1.06
CA ALA A 135 -10.84 -11.27 1.82
C ALA A 135 -12.06 -10.36 1.85
N ALA A 136 -13.17 -10.83 1.29
CA ALA A 136 -14.41 -10.07 1.24
C ALA A 136 -14.97 -9.86 2.66
N ALA A 137 -15.61 -8.72 2.84
CA ALA A 137 -16.23 -8.38 4.11
C ALA A 137 -17.46 -9.26 4.41
#